data_abe88886f7b5a1e75ee9dd827c18b018
#
_entry.id   abe88886f7b5a1e75ee9dd827c18b018
#
_cell.length_a   1.000
_cell.length_b   1.000
_cell.length_c   1.000
_cell.angle_alpha   90.00
_cell.angle_beta   90.00
_cell.angle_gamma   90.00
#
_symmetry.space_group_name_H-M   'P 1'
#
loop_
_entity.id
_entity.type
_entity.pdbx_description
1 polymer ?
#
loop_
_entity_poly.entity_id
_entity_poly.type
_entity_poly.pdbx_seq_one_letter_code
_entity_poly.pdbx_strand_id
1 'polypeptide(L)'
;MIRVEFTKSGELLTSFSVSGHAWYDDYGHDIVCASVTSAVQLTANGITEVLKLPAKVDVEENLIRVTLPSRQREKGQPFLQALLLHLRLLAQDYEGTIQVNLSEVYNNA
;
A
#
# COMPACT_ATOMS: atom_id res chain seq x y z
N MET A 1 3.10 14.80 4.17
CA MET A 1 2.64 13.55 4.82
C MET A 1 2.34 12.49 3.78
N ILE A 2 2.82 11.30 4.00
CA ILE A 2 2.54 10.16 3.15
C ILE A 2 1.16 9.62 3.52
N ARG A 3 0.30 9.43 2.53
CA ARG A 3 -1.05 8.91 2.75
C ARG A 3 -1.16 7.52 2.16
N VAL A 4 -1.60 6.60 2.98
CA VAL A 4 -1.78 5.20 2.60
C VAL A 4 -3.25 4.86 2.79
N GLU A 5 -3.87 4.38 1.70
CA GLU A 5 -5.26 3.96 1.71
C GLU A 5 -5.33 2.49 1.34
N PHE A 6 -5.87 1.69 2.24
CA PHE A 6 -6.21 0.30 1.93
C PHE A 6 -7.71 0.19 1.78
N THR A 7 -8.15 -0.63 0.85
CA THR A 7 -9.56 -0.97 0.72
C THR A 7 -9.75 -2.44 1.01
N LYS A 8 -10.91 -2.79 1.55
CA LYS A 8 -11.27 -4.18 1.79
C LYS A 8 -12.71 -4.43 1.37
N SER A 9 -13.00 -5.68 1.08
CA SER A 9 -14.36 -6.16 0.84
C SER A 9 -14.55 -7.37 1.77
N GLY A 10 -15.40 -7.22 2.78
CA GLY A 10 -15.50 -8.22 3.83
C GLY A 10 -14.18 -8.38 4.56
N GLU A 11 -13.68 -9.59 4.61
CA GLU A 11 -12.43 -9.91 5.30
C GLU A 11 -11.18 -9.74 4.44
N LEU A 12 -11.36 -9.49 3.13
CA LEU A 12 -10.25 -9.48 2.19
C LEU A 12 -9.83 -8.05 1.83
N LEU A 13 -8.55 -7.77 1.91
CA LEU A 13 -8.00 -6.54 1.38
C LEU A 13 -8.03 -6.60 -0.15
N THR A 14 -8.47 -5.52 -0.78
CA THR A 14 -8.66 -5.50 -2.24
C THR A 14 -7.65 -4.63 -2.97
N SER A 15 -7.17 -3.58 -2.33
CA SER A 15 -6.22 -2.67 -2.97
C SER A 15 -5.48 -1.87 -1.93
N PHE A 16 -4.40 -1.25 -2.38
CA PHE A 16 -3.75 -0.19 -1.61
C PHE A 16 -3.33 0.92 -2.55
N SER A 17 -3.25 2.13 -2.00
CA SER A 17 -2.66 3.25 -2.70
C SER A 17 -1.77 4.03 -1.74
N VAL A 18 -0.72 4.59 -2.28
CA VAL A 18 0.23 5.41 -1.52
C VAL A 18 0.44 6.70 -2.30
N SER A 19 0.24 7.81 -1.63
CA SER A 19 0.36 9.12 -2.24
C SER A 19 1.03 10.10 -1.29
N GLY A 20 1.44 11.22 -1.83
CA GLY A 20 2.10 12.26 -1.07
C GLY A 20 3.56 11.93 -0.85
N HIS A 21 4.26 12.91 -0.36
CA HIS A 21 5.66 12.78 -0.04
C HIS A 21 5.93 13.45 1.28
N ALA A 22 6.89 12.93 1.99
CA ALA A 22 7.52 13.68 3.03
C ALA A 22 8.55 14.59 2.34
N TRP A 23 8.06 15.56 1.60
CA TRP A 23 8.86 16.46 0.74
C TRP A 23 9.82 17.35 1.44
N TYR A 24 9.88 17.23 2.70
CA TYR A 24 10.58 18.20 3.46
C TYR A 24 11.99 17.76 3.66
N ASP A 25 12.85 18.69 3.62
CA ASP A 25 14.26 18.61 3.81
C ASP A 25 14.69 18.00 5.13
N ASP A 26 13.75 17.45 5.86
CA ASP A 26 14.01 16.80 7.12
C ASP A 26 14.59 15.43 6.88
N TYR A 27 15.74 15.19 7.39
CA TYR A 27 16.47 13.94 7.26
C TYR A 27 15.62 12.73 7.59
N GLY A 28 14.75 12.85 8.61
CA GLY A 28 13.87 11.78 9.01
C GLY A 28 12.80 11.44 7.97
N HIS A 29 12.36 12.43 7.21
CA HIS A 29 11.33 12.24 6.19
C HIS A 29 11.87 11.50 4.97
N ASP A 30 13.12 11.71 4.60
CA ASP A 30 13.74 10.97 3.49
C ASP A 30 13.85 9.49 3.82
N ILE A 31 14.19 9.17 5.05
CA ILE A 31 14.28 7.78 5.52
C ILE A 31 12.91 7.13 5.47
N VAL A 32 11.88 7.83 5.91
CA VAL A 32 10.51 7.33 5.90
C VAL A 32 10.04 7.10 4.48
N CYS A 33 10.25 8.06 3.58
CA CYS A 33 9.90 7.91 2.17
C CYS A 33 10.57 6.69 1.54
N ALA A 34 11.87 6.52 1.80
CA ALA A 34 12.62 5.38 1.28
C ALA A 34 12.09 4.07 1.83
N SER A 35 11.77 4.03 3.12
CA SER A 35 11.23 2.83 3.75
C SER A 35 9.87 2.45 3.17
N VAL A 36 8.98 3.43 3.01
CA VAL A 36 7.66 3.19 2.43
C VAL A 36 7.79 2.74 0.97
N THR A 37 8.60 3.43 0.20
CA THR A 37 8.80 3.11 -1.21
C THR A 37 9.33 1.70 -1.40
N SER A 38 10.31 1.32 -0.61
CA SER A 38 10.89 -0.03 -0.66
C SER A 38 9.84 -1.10 -0.34
N ALA A 39 9.06 -0.88 0.71
CA ALA A 39 8.01 -1.83 1.09
C ALA A 39 6.94 -1.96 0.02
N VAL A 40 6.53 -0.83 -0.57
CA VAL A 40 5.52 -0.81 -1.63
C VAL A 40 6.04 -1.52 -2.88
N GLN A 41 7.28 -1.27 -3.28
CA GLN A 41 7.87 -1.93 -4.44
C GLN A 41 7.99 -3.43 -4.23
N LEU A 42 8.43 -3.85 -3.07
CA LEU A 42 8.49 -5.27 -2.74
C LEU A 42 7.11 -5.92 -2.85
N THR A 43 6.10 -5.27 -2.31
CA THR A 43 4.73 -5.79 -2.33
C THR A 43 4.18 -5.86 -3.75
N ALA A 44 4.33 -4.80 -4.53
CA ALA A 44 3.85 -4.78 -5.91
C ALA A 44 4.55 -5.86 -6.75
N ASN A 45 5.87 -5.95 -6.64
CA ASN A 45 6.64 -6.95 -7.36
C ASN A 45 6.30 -8.36 -6.91
N GLY A 46 6.06 -8.56 -5.63
CA GLY A 46 5.64 -9.85 -5.10
C GLY A 46 4.34 -10.30 -5.72
N ILE A 47 3.38 -9.39 -5.83
CA ILE A 47 2.07 -9.70 -6.40
C ILE A 47 2.17 -9.97 -7.91
N THR A 48 2.85 -9.09 -8.65
CA THR A 48 2.86 -9.17 -10.11
C THR A 48 3.87 -10.16 -10.66
N GLU A 49 5.06 -10.23 -10.05
CA GLU A 49 6.17 -11.00 -10.60
C GLU A 49 6.37 -12.35 -9.92
N VAL A 50 6.15 -12.44 -8.62
CA VAL A 50 6.33 -13.68 -7.88
C VAL A 50 5.06 -14.52 -7.90
N LEU A 51 3.94 -13.93 -7.52
CA LEU A 51 2.64 -14.62 -7.56
C LEU A 51 2.05 -14.63 -8.97
N LYS A 52 2.53 -13.76 -9.84
CA LYS A 52 2.04 -13.62 -11.22
C LYS A 52 0.54 -13.38 -11.31
N LEU A 53 0.04 -12.57 -10.38
CA LEU A 53 -1.35 -12.16 -10.42
C LEU A 53 -1.53 -10.99 -11.39
N PRO A 54 -2.62 -10.97 -12.18
CA PRO A 54 -2.90 -9.86 -13.08
C PRO A 54 -3.49 -8.68 -12.33
N ALA A 55 -2.73 -8.15 -11.39
CA ALA A 55 -3.15 -7.00 -10.61
C ALA A 55 -3.08 -5.74 -11.46
N LYS A 56 -4.00 -4.82 -11.21
CA LYS A 56 -3.97 -3.51 -11.87
C LYS A 56 -3.02 -2.62 -11.09
N VAL A 57 -2.02 -2.09 -11.77
CA VAL A 57 -1.05 -1.18 -11.17
C VAL A 57 -1.16 0.17 -11.87
N ASP A 58 -1.59 1.17 -11.12
CA ASP A 58 -1.70 2.55 -11.61
C ASP A 58 -0.59 3.36 -10.97
N VAL A 59 0.22 4.01 -11.80
CA VAL A 59 1.31 4.87 -11.33
C VAL A 59 1.13 6.24 -11.92
N GLU A 60 1.03 7.23 -11.04
CA GLU A 60 0.96 8.63 -11.42
C GLU A 60 2.07 9.37 -10.69
N GLU A 61 2.21 10.66 -10.94
CA GLU A 61 3.33 11.44 -10.41
C GLU A 61 3.54 11.29 -8.90
N ASN A 62 2.46 11.30 -8.13
CA ASN A 62 2.53 11.21 -6.67
C ASN A 62 1.66 10.11 -6.10
N LEU A 63 1.36 9.11 -6.92
CA LEU A 63 0.43 8.07 -6.53
C LEU A 63 0.82 6.74 -7.14
N ILE A 64 0.81 5.71 -6.32
CA ILE A 64 0.80 4.33 -6.81
C ILE A 64 -0.41 3.64 -6.20
N ARG A 65 -1.14 2.89 -7.04
CA ARG A 65 -2.27 2.09 -6.59
C ARG A 65 -2.14 0.69 -7.17
N VAL A 66 -2.32 -0.30 -6.32
CA VAL A 66 -2.33 -1.70 -6.74
C VAL A 66 -3.66 -2.29 -6.33
N THR A 67 -4.36 -2.86 -7.31
CA THR A 67 -5.67 -3.49 -7.09
C THR A 67 -5.58 -4.95 -7.45
N LEU A 68 -5.93 -5.82 -6.52
CA LEU A 68 -5.93 -7.25 -6.77
C LEU A 68 -7.07 -7.64 -7.72
N PRO A 69 -6.84 -8.64 -8.58
CA PRO A 69 -7.93 -9.15 -9.41
C PRO A 69 -9.02 -9.75 -8.53
N SER A 70 -10.27 -9.46 -8.87
CA SER A 70 -11.41 -9.79 -8.01
C SER A 70 -11.55 -11.29 -7.72
N ARG A 71 -11.08 -12.13 -8.62
CA ARG A 71 -11.18 -13.59 -8.47
C ARG A 71 -9.99 -14.23 -7.75
N GLN A 72 -8.95 -13.45 -7.47
CA GLN A 72 -7.72 -13.96 -6.89
C GLN A 72 -7.26 -13.15 -5.68
N ARG A 73 -8.20 -12.52 -5.01
CA ARG A 73 -7.90 -11.69 -3.84
C ARG A 73 -7.23 -12.48 -2.72
N GLU A 74 -7.65 -13.72 -2.53
CA GLU A 74 -7.08 -14.54 -1.47
C GLU A 74 -5.59 -14.79 -1.66
N LYS A 75 -5.17 -14.95 -2.90
CA LYS A 75 -3.75 -15.21 -3.20
C LYS A 75 -2.84 -14.04 -2.86
N GLY A 76 -3.38 -12.83 -2.94
CA GLY A 76 -2.61 -11.63 -2.64
C GLY A 76 -2.65 -11.20 -1.18
N GLN A 77 -3.49 -11.84 -0.34
CA GLN A 77 -3.66 -11.41 1.03
C GLN A 77 -2.37 -11.37 1.85
N PRO A 78 -1.51 -12.38 1.79
CA PRO A 78 -0.27 -12.31 2.58
C PRO A 78 0.55 -11.06 2.31
N PHE A 79 0.65 -10.64 1.05
CA PHE A 79 1.39 -9.42 0.71
C PHE A 79 0.68 -8.16 1.20
N LEU A 80 -0.63 -8.05 0.98
CA LEU A 80 -1.35 -6.87 1.41
C LEU A 80 -1.45 -6.77 2.93
N GLN A 81 -1.67 -7.89 3.60
CA GLN A 81 -1.71 -7.91 5.07
C GLN A 81 -0.36 -7.52 5.66
N ALA A 82 0.72 -8.05 5.10
CA ALA A 82 2.06 -7.73 5.56
C ALA A 82 2.38 -6.25 5.34
N LEU A 83 2.00 -5.71 4.19
CA LEU A 83 2.24 -4.29 3.90
C LEU A 83 1.45 -3.40 4.87
N LEU A 84 0.19 -3.72 5.11
CA LEU A 84 -0.65 -2.94 6.03
C LEU A 84 -0.03 -2.92 7.43
N LEU A 85 0.36 -4.09 7.92
CA LEU A 85 1.02 -4.19 9.22
C LEU A 85 2.30 -3.37 9.27
N HIS A 86 3.13 -3.53 8.25
CA HIS A 86 4.43 -2.86 8.18
C HIS A 86 4.28 -1.33 8.18
N LEU A 87 3.34 -0.82 7.38
CA LEU A 87 3.13 0.63 7.30
C LEU A 87 2.53 1.20 8.58
N ARG A 88 1.68 0.43 9.27
CA ARG A 88 1.18 0.84 10.59
C ARG A 88 2.30 0.92 11.62
N LEU A 89 3.24 -0.02 11.58
CA LEU A 89 4.39 0.00 12.49
C LEU A 89 5.31 1.19 12.18
N LEU A 90 5.55 1.46 10.89
CA LEU A 90 6.31 2.63 10.50
C LEU A 90 5.64 3.93 10.96
N ALA A 91 4.32 3.99 10.84
CA ALA A 91 3.57 5.18 11.26
C ALA A 91 3.69 5.40 12.77
N GLN A 92 3.77 4.34 13.55
CA GLN A 92 4.00 4.44 14.98
C GLN A 92 5.41 4.90 15.31
N ASP A 93 6.40 4.38 14.58
CA ASP A 93 7.80 4.71 14.83
C ASP A 93 8.14 6.15 14.40
N TYR A 94 7.45 6.66 13.40
CA TYR A 94 7.71 7.99 12.83
C TYR A 94 6.43 8.82 12.85
N GLU A 95 6.03 9.23 14.04
CA GLU A 95 4.77 9.96 14.24
C GLU A 95 4.67 11.18 13.33
N GLY A 96 3.46 11.39 12.77
CA GLY A 96 3.18 12.55 11.95
C GLY A 96 3.68 12.48 10.52
N THR A 97 4.25 11.34 10.10
CA THR A 97 4.82 11.20 8.75
C THR A 97 3.96 10.37 7.81
N ILE A 98 3.24 9.40 8.35
CA ILE A 98 2.42 8.48 7.55
C ILE A 98 1.01 8.42 8.15
N GLN A 99 0.01 8.54 7.29
CA GLN A 99 -1.38 8.33 7.67
C GLN A 99 -1.87 7.07 6.95
N VAL A 100 -2.31 6.08 7.71
CA VAL A 100 -2.79 4.82 7.16
C VAL A 100 -4.29 4.70 7.42
N ASN A 101 -5.06 4.57 6.35
CA ASN A 101 -6.51 4.44 6.41
C ASN A 101 -6.95 3.13 5.78
N LEU A 102 -8.01 2.56 6.32
CA LEU A 102 -8.62 1.34 5.79
C LEU A 102 -10.11 1.60 5.63
N SER A 103 -10.62 1.38 4.42
CA SER A 103 -12.04 1.60 4.15
C SER A 103 -12.68 0.39 3.51
N GLU A 104 -13.96 0.20 3.79
CA GLU A 104 -14.75 -0.86 3.21
C GLU A 104 -15.22 -0.42 1.83
N VAL A 105 -15.12 -1.32 0.86
CA VAL A 105 -15.63 -1.10 -0.48
C VAL A 105 -16.85 -1.95 -0.68
N TYR A 106 -17.96 -1.31 -1.03
CA TYR A 106 -19.16 -2.04 -1.39
C TYR A 106 -19.10 -2.34 -2.87
N ASN A 107 -18.85 -3.58 -3.18
CA ASN A 107 -18.75 -4.01 -4.55
C ASN A 107 -20.06 -4.66 -4.96
N ASN A 108 -20.77 -4.00 -5.85
CA ASN A 108 -22.05 -4.48 -6.35
C ASN A 108 -21.91 -5.36 -7.59
N ALA A 109 -20.73 -5.65 -8.00
CA ALA A 109 -20.52 -6.46 -9.20
C ALA A 109 -20.55 -7.93 -8.90
#